data_faacf29bb2a3aa2da9569e614b73fb12
#
_entry.id   faacf29bb2a3aa2da9569e614b73fb12
#
_cell.length_a   1.000
_cell.length_b   1.000
_cell.length_c   1.000
_cell.angle_alpha   90.00
_cell.angle_beta   90.00
_cell.angle_gamma   90.00
#
_symmetry.space_group_name_H-M   'P 1'
#
loop_
_entity.id
_entity.type
_entity.pdbx_description
1 polymer ?
#
loop_
_entity_poly.entity_id
_entity_poly.type
_entity_poly.pdbx_seq_one_letter_code
_entity_poly.pdbx_strand_id
1 'polypeptide(L)'
;IPWKGNYSSWLEQKEARLETEAKQEEARIKTMKRELEWVRKGAKGRQAKNKARIQRYEELASYEHQKRNETNEIFIPVGERLGGQVVEFDNVTKSFGDRVLIDDLSFKVPAGAIVGIIGPNGAGKSTLFRMIMGQEKPDSGTITIGHTVQLGMVDQSRGALPNDKTAWEAISGGLDILTIGRFEIPSRAYLGRFNFKGPDQQKNVGQLSGGERGRLHLAKTLLTGANVLLLDEPSNDLDVETLRALEDALAEFPGTVLVISHDRWFLDRIATHILAAEDDSKWTFVEGNYRDYEDDKRKRLGEDGARPHRPRYKPLMA
;
A
#
# COMPACT_ATOMS: atom_id res chain seq x y z
N ILE A 1 22.36 -9.40 2.48
CA ILE A 1 23.05 -9.48 3.79
C ILE A 1 22.03 -10.03 4.78
N PRO A 2 22.34 -11.15 5.50
CA PRO A 2 21.41 -11.71 6.47
C PRO A 2 21.18 -10.71 7.61
N TRP A 3 19.90 -10.43 7.89
CA TRP A 3 19.45 -9.44 8.84
C TRP A 3 19.24 -10.07 10.23
N LYS A 4 19.70 -9.40 11.30
CA LYS A 4 19.41 -9.75 12.70
C LYS A 4 18.74 -8.56 13.38
N GLY A 5 17.43 -8.64 13.63
CA GLY A 5 16.67 -7.59 14.33
C GLY A 5 15.20 -7.57 13.92
N ASN A 6 14.42 -6.67 14.54
CA ASN A 6 13.04 -6.43 14.17
C ASN A 6 12.94 -5.41 13.02
N TYR A 7 11.75 -5.26 12.45
CA TYR A 7 11.49 -4.37 11.31
C TYR A 7 11.89 -2.90 11.58
N SER A 8 11.67 -2.39 12.80
CA SER A 8 12.05 -1.03 13.17
C SER A 8 13.55 -0.79 13.13
N SER A 9 14.34 -1.72 13.69
CA SER A 9 15.80 -1.59 13.66
C SER A 9 16.35 -1.70 12.24
N TRP A 10 15.66 -2.44 11.37
CA TRP A 10 15.99 -2.49 9.95
C TRP A 10 15.70 -1.15 9.27
N LEU A 11 14.58 -0.50 9.58
CA LEU A 11 14.23 0.81 9.05
C LEU A 11 15.22 1.90 9.46
N GLU A 12 15.55 1.99 10.75
CA GLU A 12 16.53 2.95 11.26
C GLU A 12 17.89 2.80 10.57
N GLN A 13 18.34 1.56 10.38
CA GLN A 13 19.62 1.31 9.68
C GLN A 13 19.49 1.57 8.19
N LYS A 14 18.34 1.32 7.56
CA LYS A 14 18.10 1.68 6.16
C LYS A 14 18.06 3.19 5.98
N GLU A 15 17.43 3.94 6.87
CA GLU A 15 17.43 5.41 6.84
C GLU A 15 18.84 5.99 6.98
N ALA A 16 19.62 5.50 7.94
CA ALA A 16 21.02 5.89 8.10
C ALA A 16 21.87 5.54 6.85
N ARG A 17 21.57 4.39 6.22
CA ARG A 17 22.23 3.99 4.98
C ARG A 17 21.80 4.87 3.81
N LEU A 18 20.50 5.18 3.67
CA LEU A 18 19.99 6.07 2.63
C LEU A 18 20.55 7.49 2.77
N GLU A 19 20.69 8.01 4.00
CA GLU A 19 21.39 9.29 4.23
C GLU A 19 22.84 9.24 3.77
N THR A 20 23.53 8.14 4.04
CA THR A 20 24.91 7.96 3.61
C THR A 20 25.01 7.85 2.08
N GLU A 21 24.10 7.11 1.45
CA GLU A 21 23.98 6.97 0.00
C GLU A 21 23.60 8.32 -0.65
N ALA A 22 22.70 9.10 -0.06
CA ALA A 22 22.34 10.43 -0.53
C ALA A 22 23.54 11.39 -0.50
N LYS A 23 24.35 11.40 0.57
CA LYS A 23 25.58 12.18 0.67
C LYS A 23 26.62 11.77 -0.37
N GLN A 24 26.76 10.47 -0.61
CA GLN A 24 27.66 9.94 -1.66
C GLN A 24 27.17 10.33 -3.06
N GLU A 25 25.84 10.31 -3.29
CA GLU A 25 25.23 10.69 -4.54
C GLU A 25 25.41 12.18 -4.83
N GLU A 26 25.22 13.03 -3.82
CA GLU A 26 25.46 14.48 -3.95
C GLU A 26 26.92 14.80 -4.30
N ALA A 27 27.87 14.08 -3.66
CA ALA A 27 29.29 14.18 -3.99
C ALA A 27 29.59 13.69 -5.42
N ARG A 28 28.90 12.64 -5.87
CA ARG A 28 29.01 12.08 -7.23
C ARG A 28 28.48 13.07 -8.27
N ILE A 29 27.27 13.62 -8.05
CA ILE A 29 26.66 14.63 -8.94
C ILE A 29 27.57 15.87 -9.05
N LYS A 30 28.15 16.32 -7.93
CA LYS A 30 29.10 17.43 -7.92
C LYS A 30 30.36 17.12 -8.75
N THR A 31 30.84 15.87 -8.68
CA THR A 31 31.98 15.39 -9.48
C THR A 31 31.61 15.34 -10.95
N MET A 32 30.44 14.77 -11.29
CA MET A 32 29.94 14.68 -12.67
C MET A 32 29.76 16.07 -13.31
N LYS A 33 29.18 17.03 -12.58
CA LYS A 33 29.05 18.44 -13.06
C LYS A 33 30.42 19.05 -13.36
N ARG A 34 31.41 18.83 -12.51
CA ARG A 34 32.77 19.30 -12.70
C ARG A 34 33.46 18.67 -13.91
N GLU A 35 33.28 17.36 -14.13
CA GLU A 35 33.83 16.67 -15.31
C GLU A 35 33.10 17.12 -16.59
N LEU A 36 31.78 17.37 -16.55
CA LEU A 36 31.00 17.90 -17.67
C LEU A 36 31.46 19.32 -18.07
N GLU A 37 31.67 20.20 -17.10
CA GLU A 37 32.19 21.53 -17.36
C GLU A 37 33.60 21.48 -18.01
N TRP A 38 34.41 20.55 -17.54
CA TRP A 38 35.74 20.37 -18.10
C TRP A 38 35.69 19.83 -19.55
N VAL A 39 34.80 18.88 -19.85
CA VAL A 39 34.55 18.37 -21.22
C VAL A 39 34.05 19.50 -22.12
N ARG A 40 33.11 20.34 -21.66
CA ARG A 40 32.56 21.49 -22.40
C ARG A 40 33.59 22.57 -22.69
N LYS A 41 34.55 22.80 -21.80
CA LYS A 41 35.61 23.84 -21.97
C LYS A 41 36.70 23.45 -22.98
N GLY A 42 36.55 22.31 -23.67
CA GLY A 42 37.40 21.92 -24.82
C GLY A 42 38.89 21.93 -24.48
N ALA A 43 39.34 20.99 -23.66
CA ALA A 43 40.76 20.94 -23.25
C ALA A 43 41.66 20.63 -24.45
N LYS A 44 42.30 21.63 -25.00
CA LYS A 44 43.40 21.49 -25.96
C LYS A 44 44.60 20.92 -25.22
N GLY A 45 44.85 19.63 -25.36
CA GLY A 45 46.13 19.01 -24.89
C GLY A 45 45.99 17.59 -24.33
N ARG A 46 46.72 16.68 -24.95
CA ARG A 46 47.02 15.27 -24.59
C ARG A 46 45.83 14.31 -24.63
N GLN A 47 45.66 13.66 -25.79
CA GLN A 47 44.58 12.74 -26.15
C GLN A 47 44.33 11.57 -25.18
N ALA A 48 45.34 11.02 -24.53
CA ALA A 48 45.16 9.87 -23.62
C ALA A 48 44.45 10.24 -22.29
N LYS A 49 44.75 11.43 -21.71
CA LYS A 49 44.08 11.89 -20.49
C LYS A 49 42.63 12.32 -20.73
N ASN A 50 42.34 12.79 -21.94
CA ASN A 50 40.97 13.14 -22.35
C ASN A 50 40.07 11.90 -22.48
N LYS A 51 40.60 10.81 -23.07
CA LYS A 51 39.83 9.58 -23.25
C LYS A 51 39.42 8.94 -21.91
N ALA A 52 40.32 8.90 -20.94
CA ALA A 52 40.03 8.36 -19.61
C ALA A 52 39.00 9.21 -18.84
N ARG A 53 38.98 10.54 -19.02
CA ARG A 53 37.98 11.41 -18.39
C ARG A 53 36.60 11.33 -19.06
N ILE A 54 36.56 11.20 -20.37
CA ILE A 54 35.31 10.97 -21.11
C ILE A 54 34.70 9.63 -20.69
N GLN A 55 35.53 8.59 -20.65
CA GLN A 55 35.09 7.26 -20.21
C GLN A 55 34.56 7.30 -18.77
N ARG A 56 35.21 8.01 -17.86
CA ARG A 56 34.75 8.20 -16.49
C ARG A 56 33.43 8.99 -16.38
N TYR A 57 33.26 9.99 -17.25
CA TYR A 57 31.97 10.69 -17.36
C TYR A 57 30.86 9.77 -17.89
N GLU A 58 31.12 8.98 -18.92
CA GLU A 58 30.21 8.01 -19.50
C GLU A 58 29.82 6.92 -18.46
N GLU A 59 30.76 6.43 -17.67
CA GLU A 59 30.52 5.50 -16.56
C GLU A 59 29.62 6.12 -15.48
N LEU A 60 29.87 7.36 -15.08
CA LEU A 60 29.05 8.09 -14.12
C LEU A 60 27.65 8.40 -14.65
N ALA A 61 27.51 8.72 -15.93
CA ALA A 61 26.24 8.99 -16.60
C ALA A 61 25.41 7.71 -16.81
N SER A 62 26.06 6.59 -17.16
CA SER A 62 25.38 5.29 -17.30
C SER A 62 24.80 4.79 -15.97
N TYR A 63 25.52 5.03 -14.87
CA TYR A 63 25.03 4.70 -13.53
C TYR A 63 23.81 5.55 -13.13
N GLU A 64 23.74 6.82 -13.53
CA GLU A 64 22.58 7.67 -13.30
C GLU A 64 21.34 7.20 -14.08
N HIS A 65 21.55 6.69 -15.29
CA HIS A 65 20.48 6.12 -16.12
C HIS A 65 19.92 4.82 -15.51
N GLN A 66 20.76 3.99 -14.92
CA GLN A 66 20.34 2.79 -14.18
C GLN A 66 19.56 3.16 -12.91
N LYS A 67 20.00 4.15 -12.14
CA LYS A 67 19.37 4.54 -10.88
C LYS A 67 18.03 5.26 -11.07
N ARG A 68 17.86 6.05 -12.15
CA ARG A 68 16.56 6.65 -12.52
C ARG A 68 15.48 5.60 -12.86
N ASN A 69 15.88 4.41 -13.27
CA ASN A 69 14.96 3.28 -13.49
C ASN A 69 14.65 2.50 -12.21
N GLU A 70 15.26 2.83 -11.07
CA GLU A 70 15.16 2.11 -9.80
C GLU A 70 14.36 2.84 -8.71
N THR A 71 13.77 4.00 -8.99
CA THR A 71 12.79 4.58 -8.06
C THR A 71 11.53 3.71 -8.06
N ASN A 72 11.42 2.88 -7.04
CA ASN A 72 10.26 2.02 -6.80
C ASN A 72 9.04 2.82 -6.29
N GLU A 73 8.85 4.05 -6.76
CA GLU A 73 7.70 4.88 -6.40
C GLU A 73 6.43 4.28 -7.03
N ILE A 74 5.54 3.78 -6.20
CA ILE A 74 4.21 3.37 -6.63
C ILE A 74 3.37 4.65 -6.77
N PHE A 75 2.72 4.83 -7.92
CA PHE A 75 1.75 5.88 -8.14
C PHE A 75 0.35 5.29 -8.25
N ILE A 76 -0.60 5.80 -7.46
CA ILE A 76 -1.99 5.37 -7.47
C ILE A 76 -2.82 6.44 -8.19
N PRO A 77 -3.23 6.20 -9.45
CA PRO A 77 -4.04 7.14 -10.18
C PRO A 77 -5.48 7.17 -9.64
N VAL A 78 -6.04 8.35 -9.52
CA VAL A 78 -7.45 8.54 -9.13
C VAL A 78 -8.24 8.97 -10.36
N GLY A 79 -9.38 8.32 -10.60
CA GLY A 79 -10.28 8.65 -11.70
C GLY A 79 -11.05 9.93 -11.41
N GLU A 80 -12.01 9.87 -10.52
CA GLU A 80 -12.88 10.99 -10.15
C GLU A 80 -12.60 11.50 -8.74
N ARG A 81 -12.87 12.78 -8.52
CA ARG A 81 -12.69 13.40 -7.20
C ARG A 81 -13.72 12.84 -6.21
N LEU A 82 -13.23 12.41 -5.05
CA LEU A 82 -14.08 11.96 -3.94
C LEU A 82 -14.86 13.13 -3.33
N GLY A 83 -16.16 12.93 -3.10
CA GLY A 83 -17.02 13.87 -2.39
C GLY A 83 -16.86 13.78 -0.87
N GLY A 84 -17.60 14.62 -0.14
CA GLY A 84 -17.54 14.63 1.33
C GLY A 84 -18.18 13.43 2.02
N GLN A 85 -19.16 12.77 1.38
CA GLN A 85 -19.76 11.53 1.87
C GLN A 85 -19.03 10.35 1.26
N VAL A 86 -18.43 9.51 2.11
CA VAL A 86 -17.67 8.34 1.69
C VAL A 86 -18.45 7.07 2.00
N VAL A 87 -18.35 6.57 3.23
CA VAL A 87 -19.10 5.41 3.73
C VAL A 87 -19.61 5.76 5.12
N GLU A 88 -20.90 5.56 5.36
CA GLU A 88 -21.55 5.79 6.64
C GLU A 88 -22.24 4.50 7.09
N PHE A 89 -22.01 4.13 8.33
CA PHE A 89 -22.69 3.04 9.02
C PHE A 89 -23.65 3.64 10.03
N ASP A 90 -24.89 3.16 10.03
CA ASP A 90 -25.95 3.61 10.94
C ASP A 90 -26.61 2.40 11.59
N ASN A 91 -26.32 2.17 12.87
CA ASN A 91 -26.82 1.08 13.72
C ASN A 91 -26.70 -0.32 13.07
N VAL A 92 -25.57 -0.56 12.41
CA VAL A 92 -25.32 -1.80 11.66
C VAL A 92 -25.04 -2.96 12.61
N THR A 93 -25.83 -4.03 12.45
CA THR A 93 -25.61 -5.31 13.14
C THR A 93 -25.45 -6.43 12.12
N LYS A 94 -24.49 -7.33 12.38
CA LYS A 94 -24.25 -8.52 11.54
C LYS A 94 -23.86 -9.71 12.38
N SER A 95 -24.54 -10.84 12.12
CA SER A 95 -24.30 -12.12 12.76
C SER A 95 -24.10 -13.25 11.73
N PHE A 96 -23.43 -14.31 12.15
CA PHE A 96 -23.35 -15.58 11.43
C PHE A 96 -23.55 -16.72 12.41
N GLY A 97 -24.61 -17.53 12.17
CA GLY A 97 -25.03 -18.56 13.11
C GLY A 97 -25.31 -17.94 14.48
N ASP A 98 -24.75 -18.51 15.53
CA ASP A 98 -24.95 -18.07 16.92
C ASP A 98 -24.01 -16.93 17.36
N ARG A 99 -23.27 -16.34 16.45
CA ARG A 99 -22.29 -15.30 16.76
C ARG A 99 -22.67 -13.96 16.16
N VAL A 100 -22.79 -12.94 17.01
CA VAL A 100 -22.81 -11.54 16.57
C VAL A 100 -21.38 -11.12 16.31
N LEU A 101 -21.05 -10.66 15.09
CA LEU A 101 -19.73 -10.16 14.73
C LEU A 101 -19.67 -8.64 14.88
N ILE A 102 -20.74 -7.95 14.54
CA ILE A 102 -20.87 -6.49 14.60
C ILE A 102 -22.17 -6.20 15.33
N ASP A 103 -22.10 -5.44 16.41
CA ASP A 103 -23.24 -5.08 17.23
C ASP A 103 -23.38 -3.57 17.27
N ASP A 104 -24.46 -3.04 16.66
CA ASP A 104 -24.86 -1.63 16.68
C ASP A 104 -23.73 -0.65 16.27
N LEU A 105 -23.06 -0.96 15.16
CA LEU A 105 -21.95 -0.14 14.66
C LEU A 105 -22.45 1.11 13.95
N SER A 106 -22.09 2.28 14.46
CA SER A 106 -22.36 3.58 13.82
C SER A 106 -21.08 4.40 13.75
N PHE A 107 -20.64 4.73 12.54
CA PHE A 107 -19.50 5.64 12.30
C PHE A 107 -19.53 6.15 10.85
N LYS A 108 -18.76 7.20 10.60
CA LYS A 108 -18.56 7.77 9.27
C LYS A 108 -17.08 7.74 8.91
N VAL A 109 -16.79 7.29 7.69
CA VAL A 109 -15.44 7.32 7.15
C VAL A 109 -15.14 8.71 6.62
N PRO A 110 -14.14 9.43 7.15
CA PRO A 110 -13.80 10.75 6.66
C PRO A 110 -13.17 10.69 5.25
N ALA A 111 -13.47 11.68 4.42
CA ALA A 111 -12.83 11.81 3.12
C ALA A 111 -11.32 12.10 3.28
N GLY A 112 -10.49 11.40 2.53
CA GLY A 112 -9.03 11.52 2.61
C GLY A 112 -8.40 10.79 3.81
N ALA A 113 -9.19 10.06 4.61
CA ALA A 113 -8.67 9.29 5.73
C ALA A 113 -8.06 7.96 5.29
N ILE A 114 -7.06 7.50 6.05
CA ILE A 114 -6.57 6.12 6.01
C ILE A 114 -7.03 5.44 7.29
N VAL A 115 -8.02 4.56 7.18
CA VAL A 115 -8.64 3.85 8.31
C VAL A 115 -8.02 2.47 8.44
N GLY A 116 -7.22 2.25 9.48
CA GLY A 116 -6.73 0.93 9.87
C GLY A 116 -7.80 0.12 10.58
N ILE A 117 -8.11 -1.07 10.06
CA ILE A 117 -9.10 -1.98 10.65
C ILE A 117 -8.37 -3.12 11.35
N ILE A 118 -8.53 -3.21 12.66
CA ILE A 118 -7.83 -4.16 13.51
C ILE A 118 -8.80 -5.04 14.30
N GLY A 119 -8.30 -6.15 14.75
CA GLY A 119 -9.09 -7.09 15.59
C GLY A 119 -8.65 -8.53 15.37
N PRO A 120 -9.12 -9.46 16.21
CA PRO A 120 -8.78 -10.87 16.10
C PRO A 120 -9.29 -11.51 14.80
N ASN A 121 -8.73 -12.68 14.47
CA ASN A 121 -9.23 -13.47 13.34
C ASN A 121 -10.68 -13.90 13.61
N GLY A 122 -11.54 -13.76 12.58
CA GLY A 122 -12.96 -14.06 12.70
C GLY A 122 -13.81 -12.98 13.36
N ALA A 123 -13.25 -11.79 13.68
CA ALA A 123 -14.00 -10.67 14.25
C ALA A 123 -15.00 -10.01 13.30
N GLY A 124 -14.97 -10.34 12.00
CA GLY A 124 -15.85 -9.73 11.02
C GLY A 124 -15.22 -8.67 10.12
N LYS A 125 -13.88 -8.51 10.15
CA LYS A 125 -13.17 -7.51 9.35
C LYS A 125 -13.46 -7.65 7.85
N SER A 126 -13.23 -8.82 7.27
CA SER A 126 -13.52 -9.08 5.84
C SER A 126 -15.03 -9.07 5.55
N THR A 127 -15.89 -9.37 6.53
CA THR A 127 -17.34 -9.22 6.40
C THR A 127 -17.74 -7.75 6.25
N LEU A 128 -17.09 -6.85 7.02
CA LEU A 128 -17.28 -5.41 6.89
C LEU A 128 -16.95 -4.94 5.46
N PHE A 129 -15.84 -5.41 4.87
CA PHE A 129 -15.50 -5.10 3.48
C PHE A 129 -16.53 -5.64 2.48
N ARG A 130 -17.02 -6.88 2.67
CA ARG A 130 -18.08 -7.44 1.81
C ARG A 130 -19.38 -6.64 1.90
N MET A 131 -19.70 -6.12 3.08
CA MET A 131 -20.88 -5.27 3.24
C MET A 131 -20.70 -3.92 2.52
N ILE A 132 -19.53 -3.29 2.59
CA ILE A 132 -19.22 -2.07 1.82
C ILE A 132 -19.32 -2.34 0.31
N MET A 133 -18.82 -3.50 -0.15
CA MET A 133 -18.91 -3.92 -1.56
C MET A 133 -20.31 -4.34 -1.99
N GLY A 134 -21.29 -4.38 -1.09
CA GLY A 134 -22.66 -4.85 -1.37
C GLY A 134 -22.78 -6.36 -1.63
N GLN A 135 -21.71 -7.13 -1.33
CA GLN A 135 -21.68 -8.60 -1.48
C GLN A 135 -22.36 -9.31 -0.30
N GLU A 136 -22.46 -8.63 0.83
CA GLU A 136 -23.13 -9.09 2.04
C GLU A 136 -24.07 -7.99 2.54
N LYS A 137 -25.19 -8.38 3.16
CA LYS A 137 -26.15 -7.41 3.73
C LYS A 137 -26.05 -7.41 5.26
N PRO A 138 -26.18 -6.28 5.92
CA PRO A 138 -26.36 -6.24 7.36
C PRO A 138 -27.70 -6.91 7.75
N ASP A 139 -27.76 -7.44 8.96
CA ASP A 139 -29.01 -8.01 9.50
C ASP A 139 -29.96 -6.90 9.95
N SER A 140 -29.39 -5.77 10.46
CA SER A 140 -30.12 -4.53 10.74
C SER A 140 -29.22 -3.34 10.53
N GLY A 141 -29.81 -2.14 10.48
CA GLY A 141 -29.12 -0.89 10.19
C GLY A 141 -28.90 -0.65 8.70
N THR A 142 -28.19 0.41 8.37
CA THR A 142 -27.94 0.81 6.98
C THR A 142 -26.48 1.19 6.74
N ILE A 143 -26.00 0.89 5.54
CA ILE A 143 -24.70 1.34 5.06
C ILE A 143 -24.95 2.23 3.85
N THR A 144 -24.54 3.49 3.97
CA THR A 144 -24.69 4.48 2.89
C THR A 144 -23.33 4.74 2.25
N ILE A 145 -23.26 4.59 0.94
CA ILE A 145 -22.07 4.87 0.13
C ILE A 145 -22.32 6.14 -0.67
N GLY A 146 -21.38 7.08 -0.61
CA GLY A 146 -21.45 8.33 -1.35
C GLY A 146 -21.53 8.11 -2.86
N HIS A 147 -22.30 8.93 -3.56
CA HIS A 147 -22.55 8.80 -5.00
C HIS A 147 -21.31 9.00 -5.87
N THR A 148 -20.26 9.64 -5.36
CA THR A 148 -18.97 9.83 -6.04
C THR A 148 -17.97 8.72 -5.75
N VAL A 149 -18.32 7.76 -4.88
CA VAL A 149 -17.42 6.69 -4.45
C VAL A 149 -17.26 5.68 -5.56
N GLN A 150 -15.99 5.43 -5.91
CA GLN A 150 -15.55 4.34 -6.77
C GLN A 150 -14.68 3.40 -5.94
N LEU A 151 -15.23 2.22 -5.62
CA LEU A 151 -14.56 1.23 -4.77
C LEU A 151 -13.55 0.41 -5.56
N GLY A 152 -12.34 0.27 -5.01
CA GLY A 152 -11.34 -0.72 -5.44
C GLY A 152 -11.00 -1.65 -4.29
N MET A 153 -11.07 -2.97 -4.49
CA MET A 153 -10.80 -3.94 -3.44
C MET A 153 -9.65 -4.87 -3.81
N VAL A 154 -8.69 -4.99 -2.90
CA VAL A 154 -7.65 -6.03 -2.90
C VAL A 154 -8.04 -7.04 -1.84
N ASP A 155 -8.55 -8.18 -2.27
CA ASP A 155 -8.92 -9.29 -1.39
C ASP A 155 -7.83 -10.38 -1.37
N GLN A 156 -7.93 -11.29 -0.41
CA GLN A 156 -7.02 -12.42 -0.29
C GLN A 156 -7.29 -13.52 -1.34
N SER A 157 -8.41 -13.47 -2.07
CA SER A 157 -8.86 -14.59 -2.92
C SER A 157 -8.07 -14.73 -4.22
N ARG A 158 -7.24 -13.73 -4.60
CA ARG A 158 -6.31 -13.75 -5.76
C ARG A 158 -6.92 -14.30 -7.07
N GLY A 159 -8.25 -14.46 -7.11
CA GLY A 159 -8.97 -15.20 -8.14
C GLY A 159 -9.19 -14.46 -9.45
N ALA A 160 -8.96 -13.15 -9.49
CA ALA A 160 -9.34 -12.31 -10.64
C ALA A 160 -8.26 -12.21 -11.74
N LEU A 161 -7.13 -12.92 -11.62
CA LEU A 161 -6.04 -12.84 -12.60
C LEU A 161 -6.13 -14.01 -13.60
N PRO A 162 -6.10 -13.75 -14.92
CA PRO A 162 -6.12 -14.77 -15.95
C PRO A 162 -4.80 -15.56 -15.96
N ASN A 163 -4.87 -16.87 -15.73
CA ASN A 163 -3.70 -17.74 -15.59
C ASN A 163 -2.92 -17.94 -16.89
N ASP A 164 -3.56 -17.77 -18.01
CA ASP A 164 -3.07 -17.99 -19.38
C ASP A 164 -2.32 -16.78 -19.96
N LYS A 165 -2.46 -15.60 -19.33
CA LYS A 165 -1.79 -14.38 -19.76
C LYS A 165 -0.47 -14.18 -19.04
N THR A 166 0.43 -13.41 -19.66
CA THR A 166 1.65 -12.94 -18.99
C THR A 166 1.30 -11.90 -17.91
N ALA A 167 2.20 -11.69 -16.95
CA ALA A 167 2.01 -10.67 -15.93
C ALA A 167 1.80 -9.28 -16.55
N TRP A 168 2.51 -8.96 -17.63
CA TRP A 168 2.34 -7.72 -18.36
C TRP A 168 0.97 -7.63 -19.05
N GLU A 169 0.54 -8.66 -19.75
CA GLU A 169 -0.78 -8.67 -20.42
C GLU A 169 -1.94 -8.63 -19.42
N ALA A 170 -1.79 -9.25 -18.26
CA ALA A 170 -2.80 -9.25 -17.21
C ALA A 170 -3.08 -7.85 -16.64
N ILE A 171 -2.06 -6.98 -16.66
CA ILE A 171 -2.15 -5.58 -16.22
C ILE A 171 -2.54 -4.66 -17.38
N SER A 172 -1.86 -4.81 -18.51
CA SER A 172 -1.91 -3.84 -19.61
C SER A 172 -2.98 -4.15 -20.66
N GLY A 173 -3.49 -5.39 -20.69
CA GLY A 173 -4.30 -5.86 -21.82
C GLY A 173 -3.53 -5.88 -23.14
N GLY A 174 -2.18 -5.81 -23.11
CA GLY A 174 -1.31 -5.74 -24.28
C GLY A 174 -0.96 -4.31 -24.71
N LEU A 175 -1.34 -3.29 -23.96
CA LEU A 175 -1.04 -1.89 -24.26
C LEU A 175 0.28 -1.46 -23.60
N ASP A 176 1.14 -0.77 -24.33
CA ASP A 176 2.39 -0.22 -23.80
C ASP A 176 2.14 0.99 -22.87
N ILE A 177 1.08 1.75 -23.13
CA ILE A 177 0.65 2.91 -22.33
C ILE A 177 -0.75 2.63 -21.79
N LEU A 178 -0.91 2.80 -20.48
CA LEU A 178 -2.19 2.72 -19.77
C LEU A 178 -2.72 4.13 -19.57
N THR A 179 -3.96 4.37 -19.93
CA THR A 179 -4.64 5.65 -19.71
C THR A 179 -5.69 5.47 -18.61
N ILE A 180 -5.56 6.22 -17.49
CA ILE A 180 -6.48 6.21 -16.36
C ILE A 180 -6.91 7.65 -16.09
N GLY A 181 -8.15 7.99 -16.44
CA GLY A 181 -8.61 9.36 -16.42
C GLY A 181 -7.72 10.23 -17.32
N ARG A 182 -6.99 11.18 -16.75
CA ARG A 182 -6.04 12.06 -17.45
C ARG A 182 -4.58 11.61 -17.37
N PHE A 183 -4.32 10.47 -16.74
CA PHE A 183 -2.96 9.98 -16.53
C PHE A 183 -2.58 8.95 -17.58
N GLU A 184 -1.38 9.08 -18.13
CA GLU A 184 -0.76 8.10 -19.01
C GLU A 184 0.45 7.48 -18.32
N ILE A 185 0.46 6.15 -18.23
CA ILE A 185 1.48 5.40 -17.47
C ILE A 185 2.05 4.31 -18.40
N PRO A 186 3.38 4.29 -18.63
CA PRO A 186 4.01 3.18 -19.34
C PRO A 186 3.83 1.87 -18.55
N SER A 187 3.15 0.89 -19.14
CA SER A 187 2.71 -0.35 -18.45
C SER A 187 3.88 -1.17 -17.90
N ARG A 188 4.98 -1.26 -18.64
CA ARG A 188 6.17 -2.00 -18.20
C ARG A 188 6.91 -1.31 -17.05
N ALA A 189 7.00 0.02 -17.07
CA ALA A 189 7.57 0.80 -15.99
C ALA A 189 6.71 0.70 -14.73
N TYR A 190 5.38 0.73 -14.88
CA TYR A 190 4.45 0.53 -13.79
C TYR A 190 4.64 -0.82 -13.10
N LEU A 191 4.70 -1.91 -13.86
CA LEU A 191 4.97 -3.24 -13.31
C LEU A 191 6.34 -3.35 -12.63
N GLY A 192 7.33 -2.66 -13.14
CA GLY A 192 8.67 -2.59 -12.51
C GLY A 192 8.63 -2.09 -11.07
N ARG A 193 7.68 -1.20 -10.75
CA ARG A 193 7.48 -0.64 -9.39
C ARG A 193 6.95 -1.68 -8.38
N PHE A 194 6.33 -2.75 -8.88
CA PHE A 194 5.88 -3.91 -8.09
C PHE A 194 6.87 -5.07 -8.14
N ASN A 195 8.14 -4.78 -8.43
CA ASN A 195 9.23 -5.75 -8.50
C ASN A 195 9.07 -6.83 -9.58
N PHE A 196 8.36 -6.52 -10.69
CA PHE A 196 8.36 -7.33 -11.91
C PHE A 196 9.37 -6.74 -12.89
N LYS A 197 10.60 -7.26 -12.91
CA LYS A 197 11.69 -6.74 -13.74
C LYS A 197 11.95 -7.65 -14.93
N GLY A 198 12.16 -7.07 -16.11
CA GLY A 198 12.60 -7.78 -17.32
C GLY A 198 11.81 -9.05 -17.62
N PRO A 199 12.44 -10.24 -17.52
CA PRO A 199 11.80 -11.52 -17.84
C PRO A 199 10.57 -11.86 -16.99
N ASP A 200 10.49 -11.35 -15.74
CA ASP A 200 9.37 -11.65 -14.84
C ASP A 200 8.03 -11.12 -15.38
N GLN A 201 8.06 -10.04 -16.17
CA GLN A 201 6.87 -9.49 -16.82
C GLN A 201 6.30 -10.41 -17.90
N GLN A 202 7.13 -11.32 -18.43
CA GLN A 202 6.75 -12.29 -19.48
C GLN A 202 6.32 -13.65 -18.89
N LYS A 203 6.46 -13.87 -17.58
CA LYS A 203 5.96 -15.08 -16.93
C LYS A 203 4.44 -15.14 -17.01
N ASN A 204 3.90 -16.32 -17.31
CA ASN A 204 2.47 -16.54 -17.20
C ASN A 204 2.00 -16.42 -15.75
N VAL A 205 0.85 -15.79 -15.54
CA VAL A 205 0.26 -15.60 -14.21
C VAL A 205 0.11 -16.93 -13.46
N GLY A 206 -0.21 -18.03 -14.18
CA GLY A 206 -0.29 -19.37 -13.61
C GLY A 206 1.03 -19.90 -13.03
N GLN A 207 2.17 -19.38 -13.45
CA GLN A 207 3.51 -19.77 -13.00
C GLN A 207 4.07 -18.89 -11.88
N LEU A 208 3.36 -17.82 -11.53
CA LEU A 208 3.76 -16.91 -10.48
C LEU A 208 3.61 -17.56 -9.10
N SER A 209 4.56 -17.28 -8.21
CA SER A 209 4.44 -17.61 -6.79
C SER A 209 3.27 -16.87 -6.14
N GLY A 210 2.84 -17.31 -4.96
CA GLY A 210 1.76 -16.65 -4.21
C GLY A 210 2.01 -15.16 -3.98
N GLY A 211 3.22 -14.80 -3.57
CA GLY A 211 3.60 -13.41 -3.36
C GLY A 211 3.67 -12.59 -4.65
N GLU A 212 4.19 -13.16 -5.77
CA GLU A 212 4.15 -12.49 -7.07
C GLU A 212 2.72 -12.25 -7.53
N ARG A 213 1.81 -13.22 -7.33
CA ARG A 213 0.37 -13.04 -7.65
C ARG A 213 -0.28 -11.97 -6.79
N GLY A 214 0.04 -11.90 -5.49
CA GLY A 214 -0.45 -10.87 -4.58
C GLY A 214 -0.02 -9.47 -5.05
N ARG A 215 1.27 -9.28 -5.38
CA ARG A 215 1.78 -8.02 -5.93
C ARG A 215 1.12 -7.64 -7.26
N LEU A 216 0.92 -8.62 -8.15
CA LEU A 216 0.25 -8.38 -9.43
C LEU A 216 -1.22 -7.99 -9.25
N HIS A 217 -1.91 -8.63 -8.31
CA HIS A 217 -3.30 -8.31 -7.97
C HIS A 217 -3.41 -6.89 -7.39
N LEU A 218 -2.52 -6.55 -6.45
CA LEU A 218 -2.43 -5.20 -5.91
C LEU A 218 -2.19 -4.17 -7.04
N ALA A 219 -1.20 -4.41 -7.90
CA ALA A 219 -0.89 -3.54 -9.03
C ALA A 219 -2.13 -3.33 -9.93
N LYS A 220 -2.85 -4.39 -10.23
CA LYS A 220 -4.07 -4.34 -11.06
C LYS A 220 -5.17 -3.51 -10.38
N THR A 221 -5.39 -3.72 -9.09
CA THR A 221 -6.43 -2.99 -8.35
C THR A 221 -6.14 -1.50 -8.26
N LEU A 222 -4.88 -1.13 -8.01
CA LEU A 222 -4.49 0.27 -7.93
C LEU A 222 -4.61 1.02 -9.28
N LEU A 223 -4.69 0.30 -10.40
CA LEU A 223 -4.93 0.87 -11.74
C LEU A 223 -6.42 1.13 -12.05
N THR A 224 -7.34 0.71 -11.21
CA THR A 224 -8.78 0.85 -11.50
C THR A 224 -9.27 2.31 -11.48
N GLY A 225 -8.46 3.24 -10.98
CA GLY A 225 -8.86 4.64 -10.80
C GLY A 225 -9.85 4.85 -9.64
N ALA A 226 -9.97 3.86 -8.75
CA ALA A 226 -10.80 3.97 -7.57
C ALA A 226 -10.37 5.15 -6.68
N ASN A 227 -11.35 5.80 -6.04
CA ASN A 227 -11.09 6.88 -5.08
C ASN A 227 -11.32 6.43 -3.62
N VAL A 228 -11.80 5.19 -3.43
CA VAL A 228 -11.86 4.52 -2.13
C VAL A 228 -11.25 3.11 -2.28
N LEU A 229 -10.18 2.84 -1.56
CA LEU A 229 -9.47 1.57 -1.59
C LEU A 229 -9.78 0.73 -0.36
N LEU A 230 -10.12 -0.53 -0.58
CA LEU A 230 -10.29 -1.55 0.45
C LEU A 230 -9.15 -2.56 0.33
N LEU A 231 -8.22 -2.56 1.27
CA LEU A 231 -7.03 -3.41 1.24
C LEU A 231 -7.11 -4.46 2.37
N ASP A 232 -7.24 -5.74 2.02
CA ASP A 232 -7.26 -6.84 2.99
C ASP A 232 -5.89 -7.51 3.07
N GLU A 233 -5.15 -7.23 4.16
CA GLU A 233 -3.80 -7.73 4.47
C GLU A 233 -2.78 -7.48 3.34
N PRO A 234 -2.64 -6.23 2.84
CA PRO A 234 -1.77 -5.96 1.69
C PRO A 234 -0.28 -6.18 1.99
N SER A 235 0.14 -6.17 3.25
CA SER A 235 1.53 -6.36 3.68
C SER A 235 2.03 -7.80 3.56
N ASN A 236 1.14 -8.80 3.57
CA ASN A 236 1.53 -10.21 3.67
C ASN A 236 2.34 -10.73 2.48
N ASP A 237 2.14 -10.17 1.30
CA ASP A 237 2.74 -10.65 0.04
C ASP A 237 3.85 -9.73 -0.49
N LEU A 238 4.18 -8.66 0.23
CA LEU A 238 5.12 -7.65 -0.21
C LEU A 238 6.49 -7.83 0.43
N ASP A 239 7.55 -7.66 -0.37
CA ASP A 239 8.87 -7.43 0.18
C ASP A 239 8.95 -6.02 0.80
N VAL A 240 9.95 -5.81 1.64
CA VAL A 240 10.08 -4.58 2.44
C VAL A 240 10.18 -3.31 1.57
N GLU A 241 10.78 -3.40 0.39
CA GLU A 241 10.93 -2.24 -0.50
C GLU A 241 9.61 -1.89 -1.16
N THR A 242 8.86 -2.89 -1.64
CA THR A 242 7.53 -2.72 -2.21
C THR A 242 6.53 -2.24 -1.15
N LEU A 243 6.63 -2.77 0.09
CA LEU A 243 5.77 -2.32 1.21
C LEU A 243 5.99 -0.84 1.50
N ARG A 244 7.25 -0.38 1.55
CA ARG A 244 7.55 1.04 1.77
C ARG A 244 7.03 1.92 0.65
N ALA A 245 7.23 1.51 -0.60
CA ALA A 245 6.70 2.24 -1.74
C ALA A 245 5.16 2.31 -1.71
N LEU A 246 4.50 1.27 -1.20
CA LEU A 246 3.05 1.28 -0.97
C LEU A 246 2.66 2.25 0.15
N GLU A 247 3.39 2.26 1.28
CA GLU A 247 3.15 3.21 2.39
C GLU A 247 3.21 4.66 1.89
N ASP A 248 4.28 5.00 1.15
CA ASP A 248 4.47 6.34 0.59
C ASP A 248 3.34 6.69 -0.40
N ALA A 249 2.97 5.74 -1.27
CA ALA A 249 1.88 5.91 -2.24
C ALA A 249 0.50 6.10 -1.58
N LEU A 250 0.23 5.39 -0.49
CA LEU A 250 -1.02 5.53 0.25
C LEU A 250 -1.08 6.86 1.01
N ALA A 251 0.05 7.34 1.54
CA ALA A 251 0.13 8.65 2.20
C ALA A 251 -0.11 9.82 1.23
N GLU A 252 0.28 9.67 -0.04
CA GLU A 252 0.05 10.66 -1.09
C GLU A 252 -1.29 10.49 -1.82
N PHE A 253 -2.02 9.41 -1.54
CA PHE A 253 -3.27 9.11 -2.23
C PHE A 253 -4.37 10.10 -1.86
N PRO A 254 -4.94 10.85 -2.82
CA PRO A 254 -5.93 11.89 -2.53
C PRO A 254 -7.35 11.34 -2.27
N GLY A 255 -7.51 10.01 -2.22
CA GLY A 255 -8.74 9.32 -1.89
C GLY A 255 -8.78 8.85 -0.44
N THR A 256 -9.67 7.92 -0.15
CA THR A 256 -9.82 7.29 1.17
C THR A 256 -9.38 5.84 1.11
N VAL A 257 -8.72 5.36 2.16
CA VAL A 257 -8.25 3.98 2.27
C VAL A 257 -8.83 3.33 3.53
N LEU A 258 -9.39 2.15 3.39
CA LEU A 258 -9.67 1.27 4.51
C LEU A 258 -8.74 0.06 4.38
N VAL A 259 -7.93 -0.18 5.40
CA VAL A 259 -6.93 -1.25 5.36
C VAL A 259 -7.06 -2.18 6.56
N ILE A 260 -7.30 -3.45 6.29
CA ILE A 260 -7.20 -4.51 7.31
C ILE A 260 -5.74 -4.92 7.36
N SER A 261 -5.11 -4.85 8.52
CA SER A 261 -3.76 -5.38 8.71
C SER A 261 -3.51 -5.83 10.15
N HIS A 262 -2.68 -6.86 10.28
CA HIS A 262 -2.11 -7.30 11.55
C HIS A 262 -0.72 -6.68 11.80
N ASP A 263 -0.16 -5.99 10.83
CA ASP A 263 1.10 -5.28 10.95
C ASP A 263 0.90 -3.93 11.64
N ARG A 264 1.25 -3.88 12.94
CA ARG A 264 1.11 -2.69 13.77
C ARG A 264 2.00 -1.54 13.30
N TRP A 265 3.20 -1.86 12.80
CA TRP A 265 4.15 -0.87 12.30
C TRP A 265 3.68 -0.22 11.02
N PHE A 266 3.11 -1.01 10.13
CA PHE A 266 2.48 -0.51 8.93
C PHE A 266 1.34 0.45 9.27
N LEU A 267 0.41 0.05 10.15
CA LEU A 267 -0.71 0.89 10.57
C LEU A 267 -0.26 2.14 11.34
N ASP A 268 0.77 2.04 12.17
CA ASP A 268 1.29 3.18 12.94
C ASP A 268 1.86 4.28 12.03
N ARG A 269 2.32 3.91 10.84
CA ARG A 269 2.93 4.83 9.87
C ARG A 269 1.93 5.49 8.93
N ILE A 270 0.87 4.77 8.55
CA ILE A 270 -0.05 5.26 7.51
C ILE A 270 -1.44 5.64 8.04
N ALA A 271 -1.92 5.01 9.12
CA ALA A 271 -3.29 5.21 9.56
C ALA A 271 -3.49 6.58 10.20
N THR A 272 -4.56 7.24 9.80
CA THR A 272 -5.08 8.48 10.41
C THR A 272 -6.21 8.20 11.40
N HIS A 273 -6.84 7.02 11.27
CA HIS A 273 -7.92 6.55 12.13
C HIS A 273 -7.81 5.04 12.30
N ILE A 274 -8.28 4.54 13.43
CA ILE A 274 -8.36 3.10 13.70
C ILE A 274 -9.80 2.71 13.99
N LEU A 275 -10.26 1.65 13.31
CA LEU A 275 -11.50 0.96 13.60
C LEU A 275 -11.16 -0.41 14.21
N ALA A 276 -11.35 -0.56 15.50
CA ALA A 276 -10.98 -1.74 16.25
C ALA A 276 -12.18 -2.61 16.60
N ALA A 277 -12.13 -3.90 16.21
CA ALA A 277 -13.04 -4.91 16.74
C ALA A 277 -12.57 -5.31 18.14
N GLU A 278 -13.34 -4.95 19.15
CA GLU A 278 -13.08 -5.24 20.55
C GLU A 278 -13.96 -6.40 21.07
N ASP A 279 -13.91 -6.65 22.37
CA ASP A 279 -14.74 -7.70 22.97
C ASP A 279 -16.25 -7.42 22.86
N ASP A 280 -17.04 -8.46 23.03
CA ASP A 280 -18.50 -8.42 22.97
C ASP A 280 -19.05 -7.87 21.65
N SER A 281 -18.32 -8.09 20.53
CA SER A 281 -18.70 -7.69 19.18
C SER A 281 -18.83 -6.18 18.99
N LYS A 282 -18.23 -5.41 19.90
CA LYS A 282 -18.18 -3.95 19.81
C LYS A 282 -17.05 -3.49 18.91
N TRP A 283 -17.31 -2.44 18.20
CA TRP A 283 -16.33 -1.79 17.34
C TRP A 283 -16.12 -0.36 17.79
N THR A 284 -14.87 0.02 17.95
CA THR A 284 -14.48 1.35 18.42
C THR A 284 -13.74 2.09 17.32
N PHE A 285 -14.22 3.29 16.98
CA PHE A 285 -13.57 4.16 15.99
C PHE A 285 -12.81 5.28 16.70
N VAL A 286 -11.50 5.38 16.46
CA VAL A 286 -10.60 6.33 17.12
C VAL A 286 -9.83 7.12 16.06
N GLU A 287 -9.73 8.43 16.24
CA GLU A 287 -8.84 9.28 15.45
C GLU A 287 -7.41 9.13 15.95
N GLY A 288 -6.47 8.95 15.03
CA GLY A 288 -5.06 8.73 15.32
C GLY A 288 -4.53 7.41 14.73
N ASN A 289 -3.26 7.13 14.99
CA ASN A 289 -2.60 5.93 14.53
C ASN A 289 -2.77 4.75 15.50
N TYR A 290 -2.02 3.66 15.26
CA TYR A 290 -2.12 2.46 16.12
C TYR A 290 -1.71 2.73 17.57
N ARG A 291 -0.71 3.58 17.83
CA ARG A 291 -0.28 3.96 19.20
C ARG A 291 -1.34 4.77 19.91
N ASP A 292 -1.94 5.74 19.21
CA ASP A 292 -3.02 6.56 19.78
C ASP A 292 -4.21 5.69 20.19
N TYR A 293 -4.55 4.67 19.40
CA TYR A 293 -5.56 3.68 19.75
C TYR A 293 -5.16 2.86 20.99
N GLU A 294 -3.90 2.38 21.09
CA GLU A 294 -3.44 1.63 22.28
C GLU A 294 -3.52 2.49 23.55
N ASP A 295 -3.16 3.75 23.46
CA ASP A 295 -3.23 4.69 24.56
C ASP A 295 -4.69 5.00 24.96
N ASP A 296 -5.57 5.19 24.00
CA ASP A 296 -7.02 5.33 24.24
C ASP A 296 -7.59 4.07 24.90
N LYS A 297 -7.26 2.90 24.38
CA LYS A 297 -7.69 1.62 24.95
C LYS A 297 -7.24 1.44 26.41
N ARG A 298 -5.99 1.80 26.73
CA ARG A 298 -5.49 1.78 28.13
C ARG A 298 -6.25 2.73 29.03
N LYS A 299 -6.58 3.92 28.55
CA LYS A 299 -7.38 4.89 29.30
C LYS A 299 -8.80 4.41 29.58
N ARG A 300 -9.45 3.75 28.57
CA ARG A 300 -10.84 3.26 28.67
C ARG A 300 -10.96 1.98 29.54
N LEU A 301 -10.06 1.03 29.38
CA LEU A 301 -10.17 -0.32 29.95
C LEU A 301 -9.21 -0.57 31.12
N GLY A 302 -8.28 0.35 31.40
CA GLY A 302 -7.18 0.14 32.34
C GLY A 302 -6.10 -0.80 31.80
N GLU A 303 -4.97 -0.92 32.51
CA GLU A 303 -3.83 -1.73 32.06
C GLU A 303 -4.17 -3.21 31.89
N ASP A 304 -4.97 -3.77 32.79
CA ASP A 304 -5.34 -5.20 32.74
C ASP A 304 -6.34 -5.50 31.63
N GLY A 305 -7.29 -4.62 31.37
CA GLY A 305 -8.25 -4.76 30.27
C GLY A 305 -7.64 -4.55 28.89
N ALA A 306 -6.51 -3.83 28.80
CA ALA A 306 -5.79 -3.61 27.55
C ALA A 306 -4.89 -4.80 27.14
N ARG A 307 -4.61 -5.75 28.05
CA ARG A 307 -3.77 -6.92 27.74
C ARG A 307 -4.42 -7.83 26.70
N PRO A 308 -3.63 -8.45 25.82
CA PRO A 308 -4.16 -9.43 24.87
C PRO A 308 -4.81 -10.62 25.61
N HIS A 309 -6.06 -10.88 25.32
CA HIS A 309 -6.80 -12.05 25.81
C HIS A 309 -7.62 -12.68 24.67
N ARG A 310 -8.18 -13.87 24.92
CA ARG A 310 -9.02 -14.55 23.94
C ARG A 310 -10.30 -13.73 23.71
N PRO A 311 -10.63 -13.37 22.48
CA PRO A 311 -11.80 -12.52 22.19
C PRO A 311 -13.10 -13.19 22.62
N ARG A 312 -13.99 -12.40 23.21
CA ARG A 312 -15.34 -12.81 23.57
C ARG A 312 -16.31 -12.26 22.52
N TYR A 313 -17.27 -13.07 22.14
CA TYR A 313 -18.32 -12.68 21.21
C TYR A 313 -19.66 -12.67 21.93
N LYS A 314 -20.49 -11.69 21.60
CA LYS A 314 -21.86 -11.62 22.10
C LYS A 314 -22.66 -12.81 21.53
N PRO A 315 -23.33 -13.64 22.35
CA PRO A 315 -24.20 -14.68 21.83
C PRO A 315 -25.44 -14.03 21.20
N LEU A 316 -25.95 -14.66 20.14
CA LEU A 316 -27.25 -14.29 19.59
C LEU A 316 -28.30 -14.65 20.67
N MET A 317 -29.00 -13.64 21.18
CA MET A 317 -30.15 -13.90 22.03
C MET A 317 -31.31 -14.39 21.16
N ALA A 318 -31.88 -15.53 21.51
CA ALA A 318 -33.05 -16.12 20.86
C ALA A 318 -34.27 -15.25 21.05
#